data_8360c4cf05bdd27b3478f858abc28105
#
_entry.id   8360c4cf05bdd27b3478f858abc28105
#
_cell.length_a   1.000
_cell.length_b   1.000
_cell.length_c   1.000
_cell.angle_alpha   90.00
_cell.angle_beta   90.00
_cell.angle_gamma   90.00
#
_symmetry.space_group_name_H-M   'P 1'
#
loop_
_entity.id
_entity.type
_entity.pdbx_description
1 polymer ?
#
loop_
_entity_poly.entity_id
_entity_poly.type
_entity_poly.pdbx_seq_one_letter_code
_entity_poly.pdbx_strand_id
1 'polypeptide(L)'
;QDAVVLARAARAGLVCLGKTNTVQFALGGIGTNPHTGTPPNAVMKDVPRVPGGSSCGAAVSVATGMAAAAIGSDTGGSVRVPAAWNGLVGFKTSINALSTRGVLPLSPSFDTVGPLTRCVADAAALFAIMGARPAVDLVGTRASRLNLLVAESVVWDHVEAPVEKATRAAIAQLQEAGAKVNYSPIPEFEEITAAVKYHGGVVLAEAYACWKSLIDTQSESIDPNVLSRFHQGRDMSACDVEAVRTAIREITPKLYRRLAGYDALVAPTISIMPPPLADVERDIDSYRVANGRALRNTQLGNLLACCALTLPVGSPQTPVGLMIMAPAGEDDRLLRVGKAIENAIYLTQNDTN
;
A
#
# COMPACT_ATOMS: atom_id res chain seq x y z
N GLN A 1 13.62 22.98 0.60
CA GLN A 1 12.22 23.40 0.77
C GLN A 1 11.39 22.17 1.15
N ASP A 2 10.50 22.29 2.14
CA ASP A 2 9.65 21.19 2.56
C ASP A 2 8.62 20.84 1.48
N ALA A 3 8.25 19.55 1.44
CA ALA A 3 7.12 19.11 0.63
C ALA A 3 5.83 19.81 1.09
N VAL A 4 4.93 20.10 0.15
CA VAL A 4 3.68 20.83 0.43
C VAL A 4 2.87 20.17 1.55
N VAL A 5 2.80 18.85 1.58
CA VAL A 5 2.07 18.10 2.62
C VAL A 5 2.70 18.28 4.00
N LEU A 6 4.03 18.35 4.11
CA LEU A 6 4.74 18.62 5.38
C LEU A 6 4.56 20.05 5.83
N ALA A 7 4.64 21.02 4.92
CA ALA A 7 4.39 22.41 5.24
C ALA A 7 2.96 22.65 5.74
N ARG A 8 1.97 21.92 5.22
CA ARG A 8 0.59 21.95 5.70
C ARG A 8 0.44 21.30 7.07
N ALA A 9 1.10 20.18 7.29
CA ALA A 9 1.13 19.52 8.59
C ALA A 9 1.72 20.43 9.68
N ALA A 10 2.86 21.07 9.40
CA ALA A 10 3.48 22.00 10.32
C ALA A 10 2.57 23.21 10.63
N ARG A 11 1.90 23.79 9.63
CA ARG A 11 0.94 24.89 9.85
C ARG A 11 -0.27 24.48 10.69
N ALA A 12 -0.67 23.22 10.64
CA ALA A 12 -1.73 22.65 11.47
C ALA A 12 -1.27 22.34 12.91
N GLY A 13 -0.01 22.61 13.25
CA GLY A 13 0.55 22.41 14.59
C GLY A 13 1.16 21.02 14.82
N LEU A 14 1.34 20.18 13.78
CA LEU A 14 2.02 18.91 13.91
C LEU A 14 3.53 19.12 14.07
N VAL A 15 4.13 18.39 14.99
CA VAL A 15 5.57 18.40 15.24
C VAL A 15 6.25 17.30 14.44
N CYS A 16 7.17 17.68 13.57
CA CYS A 16 8.02 16.72 12.85
C CYS A 16 9.11 16.21 13.78
N LEU A 17 9.06 14.94 14.16
CA LEU A 17 10.05 14.30 15.04
C LEU A 17 11.34 13.91 14.29
N GLY A 18 11.26 13.72 12.97
CA GLY A 18 12.42 13.34 12.16
C GLY A 18 12.03 12.71 10.83
N LYS A 19 13.03 12.20 10.15
CA LYS A 19 12.92 11.39 8.93
C LYS A 19 13.17 9.93 9.26
N THR A 20 12.45 9.04 8.63
CA THR A 20 12.53 7.60 8.88
C THR A 20 13.31 6.90 7.76
N ASN A 21 13.79 5.69 8.03
CA ASN A 21 14.36 4.83 7.01
C ASN A 21 13.34 4.54 5.90
N THR A 22 13.84 4.47 4.69
CA THR A 22 13.08 4.06 3.51
C THR A 22 13.93 3.14 2.65
N VAL A 23 13.31 2.37 1.77
CA VAL A 23 14.05 1.76 0.65
C VAL A 23 14.62 2.87 -0.22
N GLN A 24 15.84 2.70 -0.68
CA GLN A 24 16.50 3.69 -1.54
C GLN A 24 15.64 3.98 -2.78
N PHE A 25 15.45 5.27 -3.11
CA PHE A 25 14.54 5.76 -4.16
C PHE A 25 13.08 5.32 -4.03
N ALA A 26 12.64 4.84 -2.87
CA ALA A 26 11.32 4.24 -2.68
C ALA A 26 11.03 3.02 -3.59
N LEU A 27 12.05 2.42 -4.22
CA LEU A 27 11.92 1.37 -5.22
C LEU A 27 12.08 -0.04 -4.63
N GLY A 28 11.16 -0.45 -3.77
CA GLY A 28 11.12 -1.78 -3.16
C GLY A 28 9.99 -1.92 -2.15
N GLY A 29 9.39 -3.11 -2.07
CA GLY A 29 8.23 -3.41 -1.22
C GLY A 29 8.54 -4.09 0.10
N ILE A 30 9.78 -4.56 0.33
CA ILE A 30 10.10 -5.35 1.53
C ILE A 30 10.83 -4.56 2.62
N GLY A 31 11.36 -3.37 2.31
CA GLY A 31 11.86 -2.44 3.33
C GLY A 31 13.34 -2.52 3.64
N THR A 32 14.14 -3.26 2.87
CA THR A 32 15.59 -3.36 3.03
C THR A 32 16.31 -2.10 2.54
N ASN A 33 17.37 -1.71 3.24
CA ASN A 33 18.28 -0.65 2.81
C ASN A 33 19.68 -0.92 3.38
N PRO A 34 20.66 -1.27 2.54
CA PRO A 34 22.03 -1.57 3.00
C PRO A 34 22.81 -0.33 3.46
N HIS A 35 22.39 0.89 3.05
CA HIS A 35 23.14 2.12 3.35
C HIS A 35 22.72 2.76 4.68
N THR A 36 21.43 2.66 5.05
CA THR A 36 20.91 3.28 6.28
C THR A 36 20.43 2.25 7.30
N GLY A 37 20.58 0.98 6.98
CA GLY A 37 20.08 -0.15 7.77
C GLY A 37 18.61 -0.45 7.52
N THR A 38 18.23 -1.69 7.79
CA THR A 38 16.84 -2.18 7.68
C THR A 38 16.24 -2.24 9.09
N PRO A 39 15.22 -1.44 9.40
CA PRO A 39 14.56 -1.57 10.71
C PRO A 39 13.84 -2.93 10.77
N PRO A 40 13.92 -3.65 11.91
CA PRO A 40 13.21 -4.92 12.05
C PRO A 40 11.69 -4.68 12.08
N ASN A 41 10.92 -5.70 11.67
CA ASN A 41 9.47 -5.71 11.85
C ASN A 41 9.08 -5.42 13.30
N ALA A 42 8.09 -4.53 13.52
CA ALA A 42 7.76 -4.07 14.86
C ALA A 42 6.95 -5.08 15.67
N VAL A 43 6.26 -6.03 15.02
CA VAL A 43 5.31 -6.95 15.68
C VAL A 43 5.81 -8.38 15.73
N MET A 44 6.33 -8.94 14.65
CA MET A 44 6.94 -10.29 14.65
C MET A 44 8.40 -10.21 15.11
N LYS A 45 8.70 -10.82 16.26
CA LYS A 45 10.01 -10.71 16.92
C LYS A 45 10.69 -12.08 17.17
N ASP A 46 10.17 -13.13 16.56
CA ASP A 46 10.74 -14.47 16.63
C ASP A 46 12.16 -14.54 16.06
N VAL A 47 12.34 -13.91 14.90
CA VAL A 47 13.63 -13.64 14.24
C VAL A 47 13.55 -12.24 13.60
N PRO A 48 14.69 -11.61 13.23
CA PRO A 48 14.66 -10.38 12.46
C PRO A 48 13.92 -10.59 11.14
N ARG A 49 12.80 -9.86 10.94
CA ARG A 49 11.96 -9.93 9.74
C ARG A 49 11.92 -8.58 9.05
N VAL A 50 11.68 -8.60 7.74
CA VAL A 50 11.51 -7.37 6.96
C VAL A 50 10.28 -6.60 7.41
N PRO A 51 10.36 -5.26 7.49
CA PRO A 51 9.25 -4.41 7.94
C PRO A 51 8.21 -4.11 6.88
N GLY A 52 8.48 -4.47 5.61
CA GLY A 52 7.72 -3.93 4.48
C GLY A 52 8.18 -2.54 4.09
N GLY A 53 7.96 -2.19 2.84
CA GLY A 53 8.47 -0.96 2.24
C GLY A 53 7.59 -0.43 1.10
N SER A 54 8.04 0.70 0.61
CA SER A 54 9.28 1.43 0.87
C SER A 54 9.26 2.27 2.14
N SER A 55 8.10 2.64 2.72
CA SER A 55 7.97 3.47 3.94
C SER A 55 8.20 2.65 5.22
N CYS A 56 9.31 1.90 5.27
CA CYS A 56 9.61 0.93 6.32
C CYS A 56 9.74 1.57 7.71
N GLY A 57 10.57 2.58 7.86
CA GLY A 57 10.78 3.27 9.12
C GLY A 57 9.53 4.05 9.57
N ALA A 58 8.72 4.54 8.64
CA ALA A 58 7.44 5.17 8.94
C ALA A 58 6.51 4.19 9.68
N ALA A 59 6.35 2.98 9.15
CA ALA A 59 5.54 1.95 9.81
C ALA A 59 6.11 1.55 11.17
N VAL A 60 7.42 1.26 11.23
CA VAL A 60 8.06 0.82 12.48
C VAL A 60 7.95 1.91 13.56
N SER A 61 8.15 3.19 13.22
CA SER A 61 8.06 4.28 14.19
C SER A 61 6.67 4.44 14.80
N VAL A 62 5.61 4.23 14.01
CA VAL A 62 4.23 4.29 14.51
C VAL A 62 3.88 3.05 15.33
N ALA A 63 4.25 1.86 14.84
CA ALA A 63 3.94 0.60 15.49
C ALA A 63 4.66 0.44 16.86
N THR A 64 5.86 1.02 16.99
CA THR A 64 6.62 1.02 18.26
C THR A 64 6.28 2.18 19.19
N GLY A 65 5.38 3.08 18.80
CA GLY A 65 4.99 4.24 19.61
C GLY A 65 5.98 5.40 19.61
N MET A 66 7.02 5.36 18.75
CA MET A 66 7.97 6.48 18.61
C MET A 66 7.31 7.72 18.00
N ALA A 67 6.31 7.53 17.16
CA ALA A 67 5.51 8.59 16.58
C ALA A 67 4.01 8.28 16.69
N ALA A 68 3.19 9.31 16.78
CA ALA A 68 1.73 9.17 16.77
C ALA A 68 1.23 8.71 15.40
N ALA A 69 1.86 9.21 14.34
CA ALA A 69 1.55 8.91 12.96
C ALA A 69 2.79 9.16 12.09
N ALA A 70 2.79 8.65 10.86
CA ALA A 70 3.84 8.91 9.89
C ALA A 70 3.25 9.19 8.50
N ILE A 71 4.05 9.85 7.66
CA ILE A 71 3.73 10.14 6.27
C ILE A 71 4.66 9.30 5.41
N GLY A 72 4.08 8.58 4.46
CA GLY A 72 4.80 7.79 3.46
C GLY A 72 4.38 8.14 2.04
N SER A 73 4.96 7.44 1.06
CA SER A 73 4.52 7.45 -0.33
C SER A 73 4.11 6.06 -0.78
N ASP A 74 3.18 5.98 -1.73
CA ASP A 74 2.66 4.71 -2.25
C ASP A 74 2.53 4.79 -3.76
N THR A 75 3.48 4.18 -4.46
CA THR A 75 3.54 4.06 -5.91
C THR A 75 3.13 2.67 -6.39
N GLY A 76 3.33 1.65 -5.54
CA GLY A 76 2.95 0.26 -5.82
C GLY A 76 2.51 -0.52 -4.59
N GLY A 77 2.36 0.17 -3.43
CA GLY A 77 2.01 -0.45 -2.15
C GLY A 77 2.80 0.09 -0.97
N SER A 78 3.65 1.09 -1.18
CA SER A 78 4.69 1.47 -0.22
C SER A 78 4.20 2.16 1.07
N VAL A 79 2.92 2.44 1.20
CA VAL A 79 2.24 2.77 2.48
C VAL A 79 1.54 1.52 3.03
N ARG A 80 0.84 0.78 2.17
CA ARG A 80 -0.03 -0.32 2.56
C ARG A 80 0.74 -1.58 2.96
N VAL A 81 1.83 -1.92 2.26
CA VAL A 81 2.66 -3.10 2.58
C VAL A 81 3.27 -2.97 3.99
N PRO A 82 4.02 -1.89 4.32
CA PRO A 82 4.58 -1.76 5.65
C PRO A 82 3.52 -1.59 6.73
N ALA A 83 2.38 -0.95 6.45
CA ALA A 83 1.27 -0.86 7.40
C ALA A 83 0.70 -2.25 7.73
N ALA A 84 0.41 -3.08 6.73
CA ALA A 84 -0.13 -4.43 6.93
C ALA A 84 0.81 -5.30 7.76
N TRP A 85 2.11 -5.28 7.48
CA TRP A 85 3.09 -6.10 8.19
C TRP A 85 3.46 -5.59 9.59
N ASN A 86 3.08 -4.36 9.94
CA ASN A 86 3.31 -3.80 11.29
C ASN A 86 2.01 -3.52 12.06
N GLY A 87 0.87 -4.09 11.62
CA GLY A 87 -0.40 -3.98 12.35
C GLY A 87 -0.98 -2.56 12.37
N LEU A 88 -0.85 -1.83 11.27
CA LEU A 88 -1.26 -0.43 11.15
C LEU A 88 -2.31 -0.24 10.05
N VAL A 89 -2.97 0.89 10.13
CA VAL A 89 -3.76 1.47 9.03
C VAL A 89 -2.82 2.20 8.08
N GLY A 90 -2.89 1.85 6.80
CA GLY A 90 -2.14 2.54 5.74
C GLY A 90 -3.08 3.01 4.64
N PHE A 91 -3.09 4.31 4.37
CA PHE A 91 -4.00 4.89 3.39
C PHE A 91 -3.26 5.40 2.16
N LYS A 92 -3.48 4.72 1.05
CA LYS A 92 -3.09 5.20 -0.28
C LYS A 92 -4.20 6.07 -0.84
N THR A 93 -3.92 7.36 -1.00
CA THR A 93 -4.87 8.32 -1.57
C THR A 93 -5.04 8.14 -3.09
N SER A 94 -6.07 8.71 -3.64
CA SER A 94 -6.19 8.89 -5.09
C SER A 94 -5.00 9.68 -5.63
N ILE A 95 -4.63 9.43 -6.88
CA ILE A 95 -3.61 10.23 -7.59
C ILE A 95 -4.07 11.70 -7.56
N ASN A 96 -3.17 12.62 -7.24
CA ASN A 96 -3.41 14.06 -7.09
C ASN A 96 -4.35 14.49 -5.95
N ALA A 97 -4.89 13.60 -5.12
CA ALA A 97 -5.67 13.99 -3.94
C ALA A 97 -4.82 14.75 -2.92
N LEU A 98 -3.54 14.40 -2.81
CA LEU A 98 -2.52 15.13 -2.06
C LEU A 98 -1.40 15.58 -3.01
N SER A 99 -0.82 16.76 -2.72
CA SER A 99 0.29 17.28 -3.54
C SER A 99 1.56 16.46 -3.33
N THR A 100 2.18 16.02 -4.42
CA THR A 100 3.52 15.40 -4.44
C THR A 100 4.64 16.41 -4.63
N ARG A 101 4.34 17.72 -4.73
CA ARG A 101 5.35 18.77 -4.89
C ARG A 101 6.30 18.82 -3.70
N GLY A 102 7.60 18.65 -3.97
CA GLY A 102 8.67 18.58 -2.96
C GLY A 102 8.91 17.16 -2.43
N VAL A 103 8.19 16.16 -2.95
CA VAL A 103 8.49 14.74 -2.75
C VAL A 103 9.44 14.28 -3.85
N LEU A 104 10.46 13.49 -3.51
CA LEU A 104 11.34 12.89 -4.51
C LEU A 104 10.54 11.88 -5.35
N PRO A 105 10.54 12.01 -6.68
CA PRO A 105 9.71 11.17 -7.54
C PRO A 105 10.27 9.76 -7.65
N LEU A 106 9.38 8.78 -7.66
CA LEU A 106 9.66 7.43 -8.14
C LEU A 106 9.02 7.23 -9.52
N SER A 107 7.72 7.47 -9.61
CA SER A 107 6.94 7.35 -10.84
C SER A 107 5.83 8.39 -10.82
N PRO A 108 6.04 9.56 -11.47
CA PRO A 108 5.12 10.70 -11.38
C PRO A 108 3.67 10.38 -11.74
N SER A 109 3.43 9.39 -12.59
CA SER A 109 2.08 8.97 -12.96
C SER A 109 1.36 8.16 -11.87
N PHE A 110 2.10 7.62 -10.88
CA PHE A 110 1.56 6.71 -9.87
C PHE A 110 1.87 7.12 -8.44
N ASP A 111 2.78 8.07 -8.22
CA ASP A 111 3.18 8.51 -6.90
C ASP A 111 2.00 9.13 -6.15
N THR A 112 1.75 8.62 -4.95
CA THR A 112 0.80 9.20 -4.00
C THR A 112 1.46 9.34 -2.65
N VAL A 113 0.98 10.29 -1.84
CA VAL A 113 1.36 10.45 -0.44
C VAL A 113 0.23 9.94 0.43
N GLY A 114 0.54 9.27 1.52
CA GLY A 114 -0.47 8.77 2.43
C GLY A 114 0.01 8.60 3.86
N PRO A 115 -0.91 8.59 4.83
CA PRO A 115 -0.60 8.39 6.23
C PRO A 115 -0.47 6.90 6.59
N LEU A 116 0.38 6.63 7.59
CA LEU A 116 0.43 5.40 8.36
C LEU A 116 0.06 5.73 9.80
N THR A 117 -0.96 5.06 10.34
CA THR A 117 -1.56 5.39 11.63
C THR A 117 -2.02 4.13 12.36
N ARG A 118 -2.42 4.26 13.63
CA ARG A 118 -2.96 3.14 14.40
C ARG A 118 -4.46 2.95 14.20
N CYS A 119 -5.17 3.97 13.69
CA CYS A 119 -6.61 3.88 13.43
C CYS A 119 -7.02 4.73 12.22
N VAL A 120 -8.21 4.45 11.69
CA VAL A 120 -8.76 5.14 10.52
C VAL A 120 -9.05 6.61 10.82
N ALA A 121 -9.42 6.95 12.05
CA ALA A 121 -9.70 8.34 12.42
C ALA A 121 -8.46 9.23 12.27
N ASP A 122 -7.29 8.75 12.70
CA ASP A 122 -6.02 9.46 12.55
C ASP A 122 -5.61 9.58 11.07
N ALA A 123 -5.86 8.53 10.27
CA ALA A 123 -5.60 8.57 8.84
C ALA A 123 -6.47 9.64 8.15
N ALA A 124 -7.74 9.73 8.50
CA ALA A 124 -8.66 10.73 8.00
C ALA A 124 -8.26 12.17 8.42
N ALA A 125 -7.85 12.35 9.67
CA ALA A 125 -7.37 13.63 10.17
C ALA A 125 -6.12 14.10 9.42
N LEU A 126 -5.12 13.23 9.25
CA LEU A 126 -3.92 13.55 8.48
C LEU A 126 -4.20 13.81 7.01
N PHE A 127 -5.12 13.05 6.39
CA PHE A 127 -5.53 13.29 5.02
C PHE A 127 -6.12 14.69 4.85
N ALA A 128 -7.00 15.11 5.77
CA ALA A 128 -7.59 16.44 5.76
C ALA A 128 -6.52 17.54 5.95
N ILE A 129 -5.61 17.39 6.91
CA ILE A 129 -4.52 18.33 7.18
C ILE A 129 -3.58 18.44 5.97
N MET A 130 -3.08 17.34 5.45
CA MET A 130 -2.16 17.31 4.30
C MET A 130 -2.81 17.85 3.03
N GLY A 131 -4.13 17.66 2.87
CA GLY A 131 -4.93 18.17 1.78
C GLY A 131 -5.31 19.64 1.92
N ALA A 132 -5.17 20.23 3.12
CA ALA A 132 -5.76 21.53 3.48
C ALA A 132 -7.26 21.58 3.13
N ARG A 133 -8.00 20.57 3.54
CA ARG A 133 -9.40 20.31 3.21
C ARG A 133 -10.22 20.09 4.50
N PRO A 134 -11.54 20.17 4.44
CA PRO A 134 -12.40 19.84 5.58
C PRO A 134 -12.14 18.43 6.12
N ALA A 135 -12.35 18.25 7.42
CA ALA A 135 -12.28 16.94 8.04
C ALA A 135 -13.33 15.99 7.43
N VAL A 136 -12.92 14.72 7.26
CA VAL A 136 -13.85 13.68 6.81
C VAL A 136 -14.80 13.33 7.96
N ASP A 137 -16.10 13.43 7.71
CA ASP A 137 -17.11 13.01 8.69
C ASP A 137 -17.19 11.49 8.76
N LEU A 138 -16.78 10.92 9.87
CA LEU A 138 -16.79 9.48 10.14
C LEU A 138 -17.96 9.03 11.02
N VAL A 139 -18.86 9.95 11.38
CA VAL A 139 -20.00 9.68 12.26
C VAL A 139 -21.03 8.81 11.56
N GLY A 140 -21.65 7.88 12.30
CA GLY A 140 -22.77 7.07 11.84
C GLY A 140 -22.41 5.98 10.83
N THR A 141 -21.14 5.70 10.61
CA THR A 141 -20.69 4.58 9.76
C THR A 141 -20.88 3.24 10.47
N ARG A 142 -21.57 2.30 9.81
CA ARG A 142 -21.89 0.96 10.37
C ARG A 142 -21.67 -0.11 9.31
N ALA A 143 -21.08 -1.23 9.70
CA ALA A 143 -20.87 -2.37 8.80
C ALA A 143 -22.17 -2.88 8.18
N SER A 144 -23.29 -2.87 8.93
CA SER A 144 -24.60 -3.33 8.45
C SER A 144 -25.20 -2.53 7.26
N ARG A 145 -24.58 -1.40 6.90
CA ARG A 145 -24.96 -0.60 5.72
C ARG A 145 -24.05 -0.82 4.52
N LEU A 146 -22.97 -1.59 4.69
CA LEU A 146 -21.98 -1.79 3.63
C LEU A 146 -22.42 -2.88 2.65
N ASN A 147 -22.14 -2.61 1.37
CA ASN A 147 -22.21 -3.56 0.27
C ASN A 147 -20.81 -3.75 -0.28
N LEU A 148 -20.15 -4.86 0.07
CA LEU A 148 -18.76 -5.14 -0.25
C LEU A 148 -18.65 -6.18 -1.36
N LEU A 149 -17.65 -6.02 -2.23
CA LEU A 149 -17.28 -6.99 -3.25
C LEU A 149 -15.92 -7.60 -2.90
N VAL A 150 -15.89 -8.89 -2.61
CA VAL A 150 -14.64 -9.64 -2.43
C VAL A 150 -14.13 -10.10 -3.77
N ALA A 151 -12.87 -9.75 -4.08
CA ALA A 151 -12.22 -10.17 -5.31
C ALA A 151 -11.90 -11.68 -5.27
N GLU A 152 -12.44 -12.45 -6.20
CA GLU A 152 -12.04 -13.84 -6.46
C GLU A 152 -11.16 -13.87 -7.71
N SER A 153 -9.87 -13.59 -7.55
CA SER A 153 -8.92 -13.41 -8.66
C SER A 153 -7.48 -13.64 -8.21
N VAL A 154 -6.50 -13.21 -9.02
CA VAL A 154 -5.04 -13.33 -8.78
C VAL A 154 -4.57 -12.88 -7.38
N VAL A 155 -5.37 -12.09 -6.66
CA VAL A 155 -5.03 -11.65 -5.30
C VAL A 155 -4.98 -12.79 -4.28
N TRP A 156 -5.58 -13.92 -4.60
CA TRP A 156 -5.57 -15.14 -3.77
C TRP A 156 -4.56 -16.20 -4.25
N ASP A 157 -3.89 -15.99 -5.39
CA ASP A 157 -2.93 -16.95 -5.90
C ASP A 157 -1.76 -17.11 -4.93
N HIS A 158 -1.46 -18.36 -4.56
CA HIS A 158 -0.35 -18.69 -3.66
C HIS A 158 -0.31 -17.85 -2.37
N VAL A 159 -1.46 -17.49 -1.83
CA VAL A 159 -1.57 -16.81 -0.54
C VAL A 159 -1.17 -17.79 0.57
N GLU A 160 -0.35 -17.35 1.51
CA GLU A 160 0.03 -18.16 2.66
C GLU A 160 -1.16 -18.41 3.59
N ALA A 161 -1.27 -19.62 4.12
CA ALA A 161 -2.40 -20.05 4.94
C ALA A 161 -2.74 -19.09 6.13
N PRO A 162 -1.76 -18.50 6.85
CA PRO A 162 -2.07 -17.52 7.89
C PRO A 162 -2.75 -16.26 7.34
N VAL A 163 -2.33 -15.77 6.16
CA VAL A 163 -2.91 -14.60 5.51
C VAL A 163 -4.33 -14.90 5.05
N GLU A 164 -4.53 -16.03 4.37
CA GLU A 164 -5.86 -16.45 3.93
C GLU A 164 -6.82 -16.59 5.11
N LYS A 165 -6.41 -17.31 6.15
CA LYS A 165 -7.22 -17.52 7.35
C LYS A 165 -7.63 -16.21 8.01
N ALA A 166 -6.70 -15.29 8.24
CA ALA A 166 -6.99 -14.01 8.88
C ALA A 166 -7.90 -13.14 8.02
N THR A 167 -7.67 -13.08 6.70
CA THR A 167 -8.49 -12.29 5.78
C THR A 167 -9.91 -12.83 5.70
N ARG A 168 -10.09 -14.15 5.56
CA ARG A 168 -11.42 -14.77 5.51
C ARG A 168 -12.17 -14.62 6.83
N ALA A 169 -11.47 -14.72 7.97
CA ALA A 169 -12.07 -14.48 9.28
C ALA A 169 -12.58 -13.04 9.42
N ALA A 170 -11.80 -12.05 8.99
CA ALA A 170 -12.23 -10.65 8.99
C ALA A 170 -13.46 -10.43 8.10
N ILE A 171 -13.51 -11.04 6.91
CA ILE A 171 -14.68 -10.97 6.02
C ILE A 171 -15.91 -11.60 6.69
N ALA A 172 -15.76 -12.75 7.35
CA ALA A 172 -16.85 -13.39 8.08
C ALA A 172 -17.40 -12.50 9.22
N GLN A 173 -16.50 -11.87 10.00
CA GLN A 173 -16.91 -10.91 11.04
C GLN A 173 -17.71 -9.73 10.46
N LEU A 174 -17.37 -9.25 9.26
CA LEU A 174 -18.15 -8.20 8.60
C LEU A 174 -19.55 -8.68 8.21
N GLN A 175 -19.70 -9.93 7.75
CA GLN A 175 -21.01 -10.54 7.46
C GLN A 175 -21.85 -10.70 8.74
N GLU A 176 -21.22 -11.16 9.84
CA GLU A 176 -21.87 -11.25 11.15
C GLU A 176 -22.30 -9.88 11.68
N ALA A 177 -21.52 -8.82 11.41
CA ALA A 177 -21.87 -7.44 11.71
C ALA A 177 -22.93 -6.84 10.76
N GLY A 178 -23.48 -7.65 9.85
CA GLY A 178 -24.59 -7.30 8.96
C GLY A 178 -24.16 -6.69 7.61
N ALA A 179 -22.88 -6.68 7.25
CA ALA A 179 -22.45 -6.23 5.93
C ALA A 179 -22.94 -7.20 4.84
N LYS A 180 -23.42 -6.65 3.73
CA LYS A 180 -23.65 -7.41 2.52
C LYS A 180 -22.32 -7.67 1.84
N VAL A 181 -21.93 -8.94 1.73
CA VAL A 181 -20.67 -9.36 1.10
C VAL A 181 -20.99 -10.21 -0.13
N ASN A 182 -20.47 -9.79 -1.26
CA ASN A 182 -20.60 -10.49 -2.54
C ASN A 182 -19.19 -10.95 -2.97
N TYR A 183 -19.13 -12.06 -3.68
CA TYR A 183 -17.88 -12.62 -4.21
C TYR A 183 -17.98 -12.65 -5.74
N SER A 184 -16.96 -12.19 -6.43
CA SER A 184 -16.94 -12.23 -7.90
C SER A 184 -15.51 -12.24 -8.45
N PRO A 185 -15.28 -12.92 -9.56
CA PRO A 185 -14.05 -12.74 -10.35
C PRO A 185 -13.86 -11.28 -10.77
N ILE A 186 -12.61 -10.83 -10.80
CA ILE A 186 -12.22 -9.49 -11.23
C ILE A 186 -11.26 -9.63 -12.41
N PRO A 187 -11.76 -9.93 -13.62
CA PRO A 187 -10.90 -10.17 -14.80
C PRO A 187 -10.01 -8.97 -15.15
N GLU A 188 -10.38 -7.79 -14.70
CA GLU A 188 -9.55 -6.58 -14.84
C GLU A 188 -8.19 -6.73 -14.13
N PHE A 189 -8.12 -7.54 -13.07
CA PHE A 189 -6.86 -7.82 -12.37
C PHE A 189 -5.97 -8.79 -13.16
N GLU A 190 -6.56 -9.80 -13.79
CA GLU A 190 -5.85 -10.71 -14.70
C GLU A 190 -5.37 -9.97 -15.95
N GLU A 191 -6.22 -9.14 -16.57
CA GLU A 191 -5.90 -8.38 -17.78
C GLU A 191 -4.70 -7.44 -17.54
N ILE A 192 -4.71 -6.64 -16.46
CA ILE A 192 -3.60 -5.71 -16.18
C ILE A 192 -2.33 -6.45 -15.75
N THR A 193 -2.46 -7.55 -15.01
CA THR A 193 -1.31 -8.39 -14.60
C THR A 193 -0.64 -9.00 -15.84
N ALA A 194 -1.42 -9.48 -16.80
CA ALA A 194 -0.91 -10.03 -18.06
C ALA A 194 -0.19 -8.96 -18.89
N ALA A 195 -0.74 -7.76 -18.99
CA ALA A 195 -0.11 -6.64 -19.70
C ALA A 195 1.24 -6.27 -19.09
N VAL A 196 1.32 -6.13 -17.77
CA VAL A 196 2.58 -5.83 -17.05
C VAL A 196 3.58 -6.97 -17.16
N LYS A 197 3.12 -8.23 -17.10
CA LYS A 197 3.99 -9.39 -17.25
C LYS A 197 4.61 -9.48 -18.64
N TYR A 198 3.88 -9.10 -19.68
CA TYR A 198 4.33 -9.18 -21.07
C TYR A 198 5.21 -7.99 -21.48
N HIS A 199 4.81 -6.77 -21.11
CA HIS A 199 5.45 -5.53 -21.55
C HIS A 199 6.40 -4.93 -20.49
N GLY A 200 6.38 -5.38 -19.24
CA GLY A 200 7.14 -4.80 -18.14
C GLY A 200 6.36 -3.77 -17.31
N GLY A 201 6.98 -3.33 -16.23
CA GLY A 201 6.36 -2.39 -15.28
C GLY A 201 6.61 -0.93 -15.66
N VAL A 202 5.59 -0.21 -16.12
CA VAL A 202 5.68 1.22 -16.47
C VAL A 202 6.26 2.09 -15.33
N VAL A 203 6.01 1.73 -14.08
CA VAL A 203 6.61 2.38 -12.90
C VAL A 203 8.14 2.33 -12.96
N LEU A 204 8.73 1.21 -13.42
CA LEU A 204 10.17 1.06 -13.51
C LEU A 204 10.78 1.93 -14.62
N ALA A 205 10.08 2.05 -15.74
CA ALA A 205 10.50 2.93 -16.84
C ALA A 205 10.49 4.41 -16.42
N GLU A 206 9.44 4.85 -15.72
CA GLU A 206 9.36 6.22 -15.19
C GLU A 206 10.43 6.46 -14.11
N ALA A 207 10.65 5.47 -13.23
CA ALA A 207 11.70 5.55 -12.22
C ALA A 207 13.09 5.74 -12.84
N TYR A 208 13.42 4.93 -13.85
CA TYR A 208 14.69 5.11 -14.57
C TYR A 208 14.76 6.47 -15.26
N ALA A 209 13.69 6.92 -15.91
CA ALA A 209 13.66 8.23 -16.57
C ALA A 209 13.91 9.39 -15.58
N CYS A 210 13.32 9.32 -14.38
CA CYS A 210 13.53 10.33 -13.33
C CYS A 210 14.99 10.41 -12.85
N TRP A 211 15.66 9.28 -12.74
CA TRP A 211 16.96 9.17 -12.07
C TRP A 211 18.12 8.81 -13.00
N LYS A 212 17.88 8.74 -14.32
CA LYS A 212 18.85 8.31 -15.33
C LYS A 212 20.25 8.92 -15.13
N SER A 213 20.33 10.25 -15.00
CA SER A 213 21.61 10.93 -14.86
C SER A 213 22.41 10.47 -13.62
N LEU A 214 21.74 10.24 -12.50
CA LEU A 214 22.38 9.76 -11.28
C LEU A 214 22.75 8.29 -11.40
N ILE A 215 21.90 7.47 -11.99
CA ILE A 215 22.15 6.04 -12.20
C ILE A 215 23.36 5.85 -13.11
N ASP A 216 23.45 6.61 -14.20
CA ASP A 216 24.54 6.50 -15.17
C ASP A 216 25.89 6.97 -14.60
N THR A 217 25.89 7.85 -13.59
CA THR A 217 27.12 8.45 -13.04
C THR A 217 27.52 7.91 -11.68
N GLN A 218 26.60 7.34 -10.90
CA GLN A 218 26.81 6.93 -9.50
C GLN A 218 26.20 5.57 -9.17
N SER A 219 26.15 4.64 -10.12
CA SER A 219 25.55 3.31 -9.94
C SER A 219 26.11 2.52 -8.75
N GLU A 220 27.38 2.71 -8.42
CA GLU A 220 28.06 2.05 -7.30
C GLU A 220 27.50 2.44 -5.92
N SER A 221 26.85 3.61 -5.82
CA SER A 221 26.20 4.09 -4.60
C SER A 221 24.74 3.61 -4.44
N ILE A 222 24.25 2.83 -5.40
CA ILE A 222 22.86 2.35 -5.42
C ILE A 222 22.83 0.89 -4.94
N ASP A 223 21.86 0.58 -4.07
CA ASP A 223 21.55 -0.81 -3.67
C ASP A 223 21.43 -1.69 -4.93
N PRO A 224 22.20 -2.79 -5.05
CA PRO A 224 22.14 -3.67 -6.21
C PRO A 224 20.73 -4.18 -6.57
N ASN A 225 19.88 -4.41 -5.57
CA ASN A 225 18.50 -4.82 -5.78
C ASN A 225 17.69 -3.68 -6.44
N VAL A 226 17.87 -2.46 -5.98
CA VAL A 226 17.24 -1.26 -6.54
C VAL A 226 17.77 -0.97 -7.94
N LEU A 227 19.11 -1.03 -8.12
CA LEU A 227 19.77 -0.83 -9.42
C LEU A 227 19.27 -1.82 -10.48
N SER A 228 19.12 -3.09 -10.10
CA SER A 228 18.56 -4.13 -10.97
C SER A 228 17.15 -3.78 -11.47
N ARG A 229 16.34 -3.14 -10.66
CA ARG A 229 14.98 -2.71 -11.03
C ARG A 229 15.01 -1.48 -11.95
N PHE A 230 15.93 -0.54 -11.74
CA PHE A 230 16.15 0.56 -12.67
C PHE A 230 16.56 0.05 -14.06
N HIS A 231 17.43 -0.97 -14.12
CA HIS A 231 17.83 -1.56 -15.39
C HIS A 231 16.64 -2.22 -16.13
N GLN A 232 15.72 -2.88 -15.41
CA GLN A 232 14.49 -3.39 -16.02
C GLN A 232 13.68 -2.25 -16.67
N GLY A 233 13.58 -1.10 -16.01
CA GLY A 233 12.92 0.08 -16.57
C GLY A 233 13.64 0.68 -17.78
N ARG A 234 14.99 0.71 -17.75
CA ARG A 234 15.84 1.15 -18.87
C ARG A 234 15.62 0.31 -20.12
N ASP A 235 15.46 -0.98 -19.92
CA ASP A 235 15.39 -1.95 -21.03
C ASP A 235 13.98 -2.04 -21.66
N MET A 236 12.98 -1.34 -21.11
CA MET A 236 11.66 -1.23 -21.72
C MET A 236 11.67 -0.32 -22.93
N SER A 237 11.05 -0.77 -24.01
CA SER A 237 10.84 0.06 -25.19
C SER A 237 9.72 1.10 -24.98
N ALA A 238 9.71 2.18 -25.75
CA ALA A 238 8.61 3.14 -25.75
C ALA A 238 7.27 2.47 -26.14
N CYS A 239 7.30 1.46 -27.01
CA CYS A 239 6.12 0.68 -27.39
C CYS A 239 5.56 -0.11 -26.21
N ASP A 240 6.41 -0.73 -25.39
CA ASP A 240 5.99 -1.48 -24.21
C ASP A 240 5.36 -0.54 -23.16
N VAL A 241 5.99 0.61 -22.92
CA VAL A 241 5.45 1.62 -22.00
C VAL A 241 4.05 2.08 -22.45
N GLU A 242 3.88 2.37 -23.75
CA GLU A 242 2.60 2.83 -24.27
C GLU A 242 1.55 1.70 -24.33
N ALA A 243 1.95 0.46 -24.54
CA ALA A 243 1.05 -0.70 -24.45
C ALA A 243 0.46 -0.85 -23.05
N VAL A 244 1.30 -0.76 -21.99
CA VAL A 244 0.81 -0.82 -20.60
C VAL A 244 -0.09 0.39 -20.27
N ARG A 245 0.27 1.60 -20.70
CA ARG A 245 -0.56 2.79 -20.51
C ARG A 245 -1.91 2.67 -21.21
N THR A 246 -1.94 2.09 -22.39
CA THR A 246 -3.17 1.80 -23.12
C THR A 246 -4.04 0.80 -22.37
N ALA A 247 -3.44 -0.31 -21.90
CA ALA A 247 -4.14 -1.29 -21.09
C ALA A 247 -4.76 -0.64 -19.83
N ILE A 248 -4.02 0.20 -19.11
CA ILE A 248 -4.54 0.94 -17.95
C ILE A 248 -5.75 1.81 -18.34
N ARG A 249 -5.65 2.58 -19.44
CA ARG A 249 -6.75 3.45 -19.90
C ARG A 249 -8.03 2.66 -20.25
N GLU A 250 -7.88 1.46 -20.81
CA GLU A 250 -9.00 0.62 -21.23
C GLU A 250 -9.61 -0.20 -20.08
N ILE A 251 -8.78 -0.69 -19.17
CA ILE A 251 -9.19 -1.60 -18.08
C ILE A 251 -9.78 -0.81 -16.90
N THR A 252 -9.20 0.32 -16.51
CA THR A 252 -9.66 1.11 -15.36
C THR A 252 -11.16 1.44 -15.41
N PRO A 253 -11.73 1.93 -16.54
CA PRO A 253 -13.17 2.19 -16.61
C PRO A 253 -14.03 0.91 -16.50
N LYS A 254 -13.51 -0.26 -16.91
CA LYS A 254 -14.23 -1.53 -16.75
C LYS A 254 -14.35 -1.87 -15.26
N LEU A 255 -13.23 -1.78 -14.53
CA LEU A 255 -13.24 -1.98 -13.06
C LEU A 255 -14.18 -1.02 -12.37
N TYR A 256 -14.16 0.27 -12.70
CA TYR A 256 -15.03 1.27 -12.06
C TYR A 256 -16.51 0.99 -12.30
N ARG A 257 -16.89 0.54 -13.51
CA ARG A 257 -18.26 0.09 -13.79
C ARG A 257 -18.66 -1.14 -12.97
N ARG A 258 -17.73 -2.11 -12.78
CA ARG A 258 -17.96 -3.27 -11.93
C ARG A 258 -18.18 -2.88 -10.47
N LEU A 259 -17.46 -1.89 -9.99
CA LEU A 259 -17.56 -1.39 -8.61
C LEU A 259 -18.77 -0.47 -8.40
N ALA A 260 -19.49 -0.09 -9.45
CA ALA A 260 -20.70 0.72 -9.29
C ALA A 260 -21.74 -0.03 -8.43
N GLY A 261 -22.17 0.63 -7.35
CA GLY A 261 -23.12 0.04 -6.39
C GLY A 261 -22.47 -0.74 -5.25
N TYR A 262 -21.17 -0.91 -5.23
CA TYR A 262 -20.42 -1.42 -4.08
C TYR A 262 -19.73 -0.28 -3.33
N ASP A 263 -19.61 -0.42 -2.01
CA ASP A 263 -18.91 0.56 -1.19
C ASP A 263 -17.38 0.40 -1.25
N ALA A 264 -16.91 -0.82 -1.40
CA ALA A 264 -15.50 -1.12 -1.65
C ALA A 264 -15.29 -2.52 -2.24
N LEU A 265 -14.18 -2.68 -2.96
CA LEU A 265 -13.59 -3.96 -3.32
C LEU A 265 -12.66 -4.42 -2.20
N VAL A 266 -12.75 -5.67 -1.80
CA VAL A 266 -12.02 -6.26 -0.67
C VAL A 266 -11.06 -7.32 -1.14
N ALA A 267 -9.83 -7.30 -0.64
CA ALA A 267 -8.79 -8.29 -0.94
C ALA A 267 -7.78 -8.39 0.21
N PRO A 268 -6.96 -9.45 0.31
CA PRO A 268 -5.79 -9.44 1.17
C PRO A 268 -4.81 -8.38 0.68
N THR A 269 -4.23 -7.58 1.61
CA THR A 269 -3.26 -6.55 1.23
C THR A 269 -2.01 -7.17 0.61
N ILE A 270 -1.52 -8.25 1.20
CA ILE A 270 -0.30 -8.94 0.82
C ILE A 270 -0.57 -10.45 0.81
N SER A 271 0.16 -11.20 -0.01
CA SER A 271 -0.03 -12.65 -0.13
C SER A 271 0.85 -13.49 0.80
N ILE A 272 1.81 -12.88 1.50
CA ILE A 272 2.80 -13.55 2.34
C ILE A 272 2.93 -12.89 3.70
N MET A 273 3.38 -13.64 4.67
CA MET A 273 3.86 -13.12 5.94
C MET A 273 5.20 -12.40 5.76
N PRO A 274 5.61 -11.50 6.70
CA PRO A 274 6.93 -10.87 6.63
C PRO A 274 8.03 -11.94 6.62
N PRO A 275 8.82 -12.10 5.54
CA PRO A 275 9.90 -13.07 5.51
C PRO A 275 11.04 -12.70 6.48
N PRO A 276 11.80 -13.70 6.99
CA PRO A 276 13.05 -13.44 7.69
C PRO A 276 14.00 -12.58 6.86
N LEU A 277 14.67 -11.62 7.50
CA LEU A 277 15.61 -10.72 6.82
C LEU A 277 16.73 -11.51 6.14
N ALA A 278 17.29 -12.51 6.80
CA ALA A 278 18.35 -13.34 6.26
C ALA A 278 17.94 -14.09 4.97
N ASP A 279 16.66 -14.43 4.81
CA ASP A 279 16.18 -15.13 3.63
C ASP A 279 16.16 -14.22 2.39
N VAL A 280 15.83 -12.94 2.57
CA VAL A 280 15.76 -11.96 1.48
C VAL A 280 17.10 -11.33 1.15
N GLU A 281 18.04 -11.37 2.08
CA GLU A 281 19.42 -10.89 1.88
C GLU A 281 20.37 -11.97 1.34
N ARG A 282 19.92 -13.21 1.22
CA ARG A 282 20.73 -14.34 0.75
C ARG A 282 21.24 -14.15 -0.68
N ASP A 283 20.36 -13.73 -1.58
CA ASP A 283 20.67 -13.47 -2.99
C ASP A 283 19.59 -12.60 -3.65
N ILE A 284 19.90 -12.09 -4.85
CA ILE A 284 19.01 -11.19 -5.59
C ILE A 284 17.70 -11.84 -6.01
N ASP A 285 17.68 -13.14 -6.25
CA ASP A 285 16.47 -13.85 -6.68
C ASP A 285 15.53 -14.06 -5.51
N SER A 286 16.04 -14.39 -4.32
CA SER A 286 15.29 -14.42 -3.06
C SER A 286 14.63 -13.06 -2.78
N TYR A 287 15.39 -11.96 -2.93
CA TYR A 287 14.86 -10.60 -2.85
C TYR A 287 13.73 -10.36 -3.86
N ARG A 288 13.96 -10.68 -5.14
CA ARG A 288 12.98 -10.46 -6.23
C ARG A 288 11.67 -11.19 -5.98
N VAL A 289 11.75 -12.45 -5.57
CA VAL A 289 10.56 -13.25 -5.27
C VAL A 289 9.77 -12.65 -4.12
N ALA A 290 10.42 -12.35 -3.00
CA ALA A 290 9.77 -11.76 -1.83
C ALA A 290 9.16 -10.40 -2.16
N ASN A 291 9.91 -9.54 -2.85
CA ASN A 291 9.45 -8.20 -3.27
C ASN A 291 8.25 -8.27 -4.23
N GLY A 292 8.29 -9.18 -5.20
CA GLY A 292 7.18 -9.40 -6.13
C GLY A 292 5.91 -9.87 -5.42
N ARG A 293 6.03 -10.83 -4.50
CA ARG A 293 4.90 -11.32 -3.71
C ARG A 293 4.34 -10.25 -2.76
N ALA A 294 5.18 -9.40 -2.17
CA ALA A 294 4.76 -8.32 -1.30
C ALA A 294 3.95 -7.24 -2.05
N LEU A 295 4.32 -6.93 -3.29
CA LEU A 295 3.69 -5.87 -4.07
C LEU A 295 2.54 -6.35 -4.96
N ARG A 296 2.39 -7.64 -5.21
CA ARG A 296 1.45 -8.20 -6.19
C ARG A 296 0.03 -7.65 -6.06
N ASN A 297 -0.53 -7.69 -4.85
CA ASN A 297 -1.91 -7.28 -4.63
C ASN A 297 -2.06 -5.76 -4.59
N THR A 298 -1.12 -5.08 -3.92
CA THR A 298 -1.20 -3.63 -3.74
C THR A 298 -1.02 -2.84 -5.03
N GLN A 299 -0.12 -3.29 -5.92
CA GLN A 299 0.13 -2.59 -7.19
C GLN A 299 -1.08 -2.55 -8.13
N LEU A 300 -2.04 -3.49 -8.00
CA LEU A 300 -3.27 -3.48 -8.77
C LEU A 300 -4.07 -2.19 -8.51
N GLY A 301 -4.16 -1.78 -7.24
CA GLY A 301 -4.80 -0.53 -6.86
C GLY A 301 -4.08 0.72 -7.40
N ASN A 302 -2.75 0.68 -7.58
CA ASN A 302 -2.00 1.79 -8.18
C ASN A 302 -2.21 1.83 -9.70
N LEU A 303 -2.02 0.69 -10.38
CA LEU A 303 -2.17 0.58 -11.85
C LEU A 303 -3.57 0.96 -12.32
N LEU A 304 -4.60 0.55 -11.58
CA LEU A 304 -6.00 0.85 -11.89
C LEU A 304 -6.53 2.11 -11.18
N ALA A 305 -5.61 2.99 -10.76
CA ALA A 305 -5.88 4.32 -10.21
C ALA A 305 -6.89 4.33 -9.04
N CYS A 306 -7.02 3.26 -8.26
CA CYS A 306 -7.88 3.23 -7.08
C CYS A 306 -7.27 3.99 -5.90
N CYS A 307 -8.09 4.62 -5.06
CA CYS A 307 -7.70 4.84 -3.67
C CYS A 307 -7.81 3.52 -2.89
N ALA A 308 -6.99 3.34 -1.87
CA ALA A 308 -6.95 2.08 -1.14
C ALA A 308 -6.55 2.29 0.33
N LEU A 309 -7.16 1.52 1.20
CA LEU A 309 -6.87 1.51 2.62
C LEU A 309 -6.54 0.07 3.04
N THR A 310 -5.48 -0.13 3.81
CA THR A 310 -5.25 -1.39 4.52
C THR A 310 -5.63 -1.23 5.99
N LEU A 311 -6.30 -2.23 6.51
CA LEU A 311 -6.73 -2.32 7.90
C LEU A 311 -6.04 -3.53 8.53
N PRO A 312 -5.47 -3.43 9.75
CA PRO A 312 -4.87 -4.57 10.39
C PRO A 312 -5.94 -5.59 10.79
N VAL A 313 -5.71 -6.85 10.39
CA VAL A 313 -6.50 -8.01 10.77
C VAL A 313 -5.55 -9.12 11.21
N GLY A 314 -6.01 -10.07 12.00
CA GLY A 314 -5.11 -11.10 12.56
C GLY A 314 -4.59 -10.72 13.94
N SER A 315 -3.40 -11.18 14.28
CA SER A 315 -2.77 -11.00 15.60
C SER A 315 -1.35 -10.44 15.46
N PRO A 316 -0.70 -10.04 16.58
CA PRO A 316 0.72 -9.67 16.52
C PRO A 316 1.64 -10.78 16.00
N GLN A 317 1.26 -12.06 16.17
CA GLN A 317 2.01 -13.19 15.61
C GLN A 317 1.71 -13.43 14.12
N THR A 318 0.60 -12.89 13.64
CA THR A 318 0.14 -13.00 12.24
C THR A 318 -0.34 -11.65 11.73
N PRO A 319 0.57 -10.65 11.55
CA PRO A 319 0.19 -9.34 11.06
C PRO A 319 -0.24 -9.43 9.60
N VAL A 320 -1.53 -9.25 9.37
CA VAL A 320 -2.17 -9.31 8.05
C VAL A 320 -2.97 -8.04 7.84
N GLY A 321 -3.01 -7.56 6.61
CA GLY A 321 -3.84 -6.43 6.20
C GLY A 321 -5.03 -6.87 5.36
N LEU A 322 -6.20 -6.36 5.70
CA LEU A 322 -7.37 -6.37 4.82
C LEU A 322 -7.35 -5.10 3.99
N MET A 323 -7.21 -5.23 2.68
CA MET A 323 -7.24 -4.09 1.76
C MET A 323 -8.66 -3.84 1.26
N ILE A 324 -9.08 -2.59 1.35
CA ILE A 324 -10.28 -2.11 0.67
C ILE A 324 -9.89 -1.07 -0.39
N MET A 325 -10.54 -1.12 -1.55
CA MET A 325 -10.25 -0.25 -2.69
C MET A 325 -11.54 0.35 -3.25
N ALA A 326 -11.44 1.59 -3.73
CA ALA A 326 -12.52 2.28 -4.43
C ALA A 326 -11.96 3.07 -5.63
N PRO A 327 -12.80 3.48 -6.58
CA PRO A 327 -12.42 4.36 -7.68
C PRO A 327 -11.72 5.63 -7.21
N ALA A 328 -10.87 6.21 -8.06
CA ALA A 328 -10.23 7.50 -7.77
C ALA A 328 -11.25 8.59 -7.45
N GLY A 329 -10.94 9.43 -6.45
CA GLY A 329 -11.81 10.50 -5.97
C GLY A 329 -12.77 10.09 -4.86
N GLU A 330 -12.85 8.79 -4.53
CA GLU A 330 -13.71 8.26 -3.48
C GLU A 330 -13.01 8.18 -2.10
N ASP A 331 -11.96 8.95 -1.90
CA ASP A 331 -11.12 8.92 -0.70
C ASP A 331 -11.90 9.08 0.59
N ASP A 332 -12.81 10.07 0.66
CA ASP A 332 -13.64 10.34 1.84
C ASP A 332 -14.60 9.19 2.13
N ARG A 333 -15.23 8.66 1.06
CA ARG A 333 -16.12 7.49 1.18
C ARG A 333 -15.33 6.27 1.65
N LEU A 334 -14.15 6.02 1.10
CA LEU A 334 -13.33 4.88 1.48
C LEU A 334 -12.87 4.95 2.95
N LEU A 335 -12.54 6.14 3.46
CA LEU A 335 -12.23 6.34 4.88
C LEU A 335 -13.45 6.05 5.77
N ARG A 336 -14.67 6.44 5.35
CA ARG A 336 -15.90 6.08 6.07
C ARG A 336 -16.16 4.59 6.07
N VAL A 337 -15.97 3.93 4.95
CA VAL A 337 -16.05 2.45 4.84
C VAL A 337 -15.01 1.79 5.75
N GLY A 338 -13.77 2.25 5.70
CA GLY A 338 -12.70 1.77 6.57
C GLY A 338 -13.03 1.91 8.05
N LYS A 339 -13.63 3.05 8.46
CA LYS A 339 -14.04 3.26 9.86
C LYS A 339 -15.16 2.30 10.28
N ALA A 340 -16.13 2.02 9.40
CA ALA A 340 -17.18 1.05 9.66
C ALA A 340 -16.62 -0.37 9.83
N ILE A 341 -15.66 -0.74 8.99
CA ILE A 341 -14.96 -2.04 9.05
C ILE A 341 -14.12 -2.14 10.33
N GLU A 342 -13.31 -1.11 10.63
CA GLU A 342 -12.51 -1.02 11.85
C GLU A 342 -13.36 -1.24 13.11
N ASN A 343 -14.48 -0.54 13.21
CA ASN A 343 -15.41 -0.69 14.35
C ASN A 343 -15.96 -2.10 14.46
N ALA A 344 -16.33 -2.76 13.36
CA ALA A 344 -16.89 -4.10 13.37
C ALA A 344 -15.86 -5.15 13.81
N ILE A 345 -14.61 -5.04 13.33
CA ILE A 345 -13.55 -6.00 13.65
C ILE A 345 -13.08 -5.84 15.11
N TYR A 346 -12.98 -4.61 15.62
CA TYR A 346 -12.48 -4.39 16.98
C TYR A 346 -13.53 -4.58 18.08
N LEU A 347 -14.83 -4.37 17.79
CA LEU A 347 -15.89 -4.64 18.77
C LEU A 347 -15.98 -6.13 19.10
N THR A 348 -15.82 -7.01 18.10
CA THR A 348 -15.83 -8.46 18.32
C THR A 348 -14.61 -8.98 19.10
N GLN A 349 -13.47 -8.27 19.07
CA GLN A 349 -12.26 -8.65 19.83
C GLN A 349 -12.37 -8.29 21.32
N ASN A 350 -13.14 -7.27 21.68
CA ASN A 350 -13.33 -6.85 23.07
C ASN A 350 -14.42 -7.65 23.81
N ASP A 351 -15.37 -8.27 23.08
CA ASP A 351 -16.41 -9.11 23.67
C ASP A 351 -15.95 -10.56 23.95
N THR A 352 -14.72 -10.91 23.53
CA THR A 352 -14.13 -12.26 23.70
C THR A 352 -13.01 -12.32 24.76
N ASN A 353 -12.71 -11.24 25.48
CA ASN A 353 -11.83 -11.13 26.64
C ASN A 353 -12.64 -10.76 27.89
#